data_0b86a4851d4ad84294a494be80d4d8d3
#
_entry.id   0b86a4851d4ad84294a494be80d4d8d3
#
_cell.length_a   1.000
_cell.length_b   1.000
_cell.length_c   1.000
_cell.angle_alpha   90.00
_cell.angle_beta   90.00
_cell.angle_gamma   90.00
#
_symmetry.space_group_name_H-M   'P 1'
#
loop_
_entity.id
_entity.type
_entity.pdbx_description
1 polymer ?
#
loop_
_entity_poly.entity_id
_entity_poly.type
_entity_poly.pdbx_seq_one_letter_code
_entity_poly.pdbx_strand_id
1 'polypeptide(L)'
;MQQSRTRAVNALKGTRSFSTTAQRCGISPFRRPAKVVPSKVAKDEAKRPQSTAAAATQTQSRSRPSPAFNREDYSEVQPLKQYRSPAMDHSFVGMTGGEIFHEMMLRQGVKHIFGYPGGAILPVFDAIYQSKHFDFILPRHEQGAGHMAEGYARASGKPGVVLVTSGPGGTNVVTPMQDALMDGTPLIVFCGQVVTSAIGSDAFQEADMIGITRPCTKWNVLVKNVAELPRRINEAFEIATSGRPGPVLVDLPKDVTASVLQRAIPMSSSLPTTVSAATIAARELSKQQLDNSIRRSANLINMAKKPVIYAGQGIMQTENGPQLLKELADKVNIP
;
A
#
# COMPACT_ATOMS: atom_id res chain seq x y z
N MET A 1 10.80 -59.87 16.98
CA MET A 1 10.55 -58.42 16.88
C MET A 1 9.07 -58.05 16.94
N GLN A 2 8.38 -58.48 18.00
CA GLN A 2 6.91 -58.29 18.13
C GLN A 2 6.50 -58.07 19.59
N GLN A 3 7.31 -57.44 20.43
CA GLN A 3 7.02 -57.19 21.85
C GLN A 3 7.21 -55.77 22.35
N SER A 4 7.40 -54.76 21.46
CA SER A 4 7.62 -53.35 21.87
C SER A 4 6.49 -52.36 21.51
N ARG A 5 5.34 -52.87 21.02
CA ARG A 5 4.20 -51.99 20.65
C ARG A 5 3.02 -51.95 21.63
N THR A 6 3.05 -52.70 22.73
CA THR A 6 1.89 -52.84 23.63
C THR A 6 2.00 -51.99 24.93
N ARG A 7 3.05 -51.17 25.13
CA ARG A 7 3.22 -50.35 26.35
C ARG A 7 2.81 -48.85 26.23
N ALA A 8 2.43 -48.39 25.07
CA ALA A 8 2.10 -46.95 24.85
C ALA A 8 0.60 -46.59 24.91
N VAL A 9 -0.30 -47.55 25.07
CA VAL A 9 -1.76 -47.32 25.01
C VAL A 9 -2.43 -47.25 26.38
N ASN A 10 -1.77 -47.64 27.48
CA ASN A 10 -2.39 -47.71 28.81
C ASN A 10 -2.10 -46.52 29.76
N ALA A 11 -1.52 -45.43 29.27
CA ALA A 11 -1.20 -44.24 30.09
C ALA A 11 -2.22 -43.11 30.00
N LEU A 12 -3.34 -43.26 29.29
CA LEU A 12 -4.32 -42.16 29.06
C LEU A 12 -5.73 -42.49 29.63
N LYS A 13 -5.84 -43.30 30.67
CA LYS A 13 -7.10 -43.44 31.42
C LYS A 13 -6.89 -43.08 32.89
N GLY A 14 -6.70 -41.77 33.12
CA GLY A 14 -6.77 -41.17 34.44
C GLY A 14 -7.74 -39.99 34.39
N THR A 15 -9.01 -40.27 34.62
CA THR A 15 -10.07 -39.30 34.85
C THR A 15 -9.72 -38.49 36.11
N ARG A 16 -9.31 -37.22 35.94
CA ARG A 16 -9.35 -36.21 37.02
C ARG A 16 -10.58 -35.34 36.80
N SER A 17 -11.54 -35.51 37.72
CA SER A 17 -12.67 -34.60 37.90
C SER A 17 -12.13 -33.22 38.25
N PHE A 18 -12.44 -32.21 37.42
CA PHE A 18 -12.23 -30.81 37.79
C PHE A 18 -13.38 -30.37 38.67
N SER A 19 -13.07 -30.10 39.94
CA SER A 19 -13.93 -29.40 40.88
C SER A 19 -14.06 -27.93 40.42
N THR A 20 -15.28 -27.51 40.11
CA THR A 20 -15.66 -26.12 39.84
C THR A 20 -15.69 -25.35 41.13
N THR A 21 -14.62 -24.64 41.44
CA THR A 21 -14.68 -23.54 42.43
C THR A 21 -14.87 -22.22 41.67
N ALA A 22 -16.14 -21.85 41.49
CA ALA A 22 -16.50 -20.55 41.00
C ALA A 22 -16.28 -19.50 42.13
N GLN A 23 -15.15 -18.81 42.08
CA GLN A 23 -14.97 -17.61 42.88
C GLN A 23 -15.77 -16.47 42.24
N ARG A 24 -16.74 -15.98 43.02
CA ARG A 24 -17.63 -14.88 42.72
C ARG A 24 -16.82 -13.59 42.53
N CYS A 25 -16.61 -13.15 41.31
CA CYS A 25 -16.40 -11.74 41.02
C CYS A 25 -17.77 -11.08 40.90
N GLY A 26 -18.07 -10.17 41.86
CA GLY A 26 -19.31 -9.41 41.87
C GLY A 26 -19.42 -8.48 40.68
N ILE A 27 -20.14 -8.88 39.65
CA ILE A 27 -20.59 -7.99 38.59
C ILE A 27 -22.05 -7.66 38.91
N SER A 28 -22.27 -6.38 39.28
CA SER A 28 -23.59 -5.79 39.50
C SER A 28 -24.45 -5.92 38.24
N PRO A 29 -25.74 -6.26 38.36
CA PRO A 29 -26.60 -6.41 37.19
C PRO A 29 -26.84 -5.08 36.50
N PHE A 30 -26.74 -5.09 35.18
CA PHE A 30 -27.06 -3.99 34.28
C PHE A 30 -28.39 -3.30 34.66
N ARG A 31 -28.31 -2.01 35.04
CA ARG A 31 -29.48 -1.15 35.15
C ARG A 31 -30.10 -0.99 33.75
N ARG A 32 -31.38 -1.33 33.65
CA ARG A 32 -32.20 -1.01 32.47
C ARG A 32 -32.19 0.51 32.25
N PRO A 33 -32.05 0.97 30.99
CA PRO A 33 -32.19 2.40 30.70
C PRO A 33 -33.56 2.91 31.10
N ALA A 34 -33.58 4.02 31.80
CA ALA A 34 -34.81 4.73 32.20
C ALA A 34 -35.58 5.17 30.96
N LYS A 35 -36.91 5.02 30.98
CA LYS A 35 -37.82 5.51 29.95
C LYS A 35 -37.59 7.01 29.77
N VAL A 36 -37.20 7.39 28.55
CA VAL A 36 -37.14 8.80 28.14
C VAL A 36 -38.58 9.33 28.07
N VAL A 37 -38.93 10.23 28.98
CA VAL A 37 -40.17 11.00 28.93
C VAL A 37 -39.95 12.14 27.92
N PRO A 38 -40.80 12.34 26.93
CA PRO A 38 -40.65 13.46 26.00
C PRO A 38 -40.94 14.78 26.75
N SER A 39 -39.89 15.62 26.87
CA SER A 39 -40.05 16.99 27.33
C SER A 39 -40.76 17.80 26.25
N LYS A 40 -41.86 18.44 26.64
CA LYS A 40 -42.57 19.46 25.85
C LYS A 40 -41.59 20.61 25.59
N VAL A 41 -41.13 20.73 24.35
CA VAL A 41 -40.41 21.93 23.90
C VAL A 41 -41.45 23.03 23.74
N ALA A 42 -41.40 24.03 24.61
CA ALA A 42 -42.14 25.28 24.48
C ALA A 42 -41.67 25.99 23.20
N LYS A 43 -42.63 26.39 22.37
CA LYS A 43 -42.42 27.25 21.22
C LYS A 43 -42.19 28.67 21.75
N ASP A 44 -40.95 29.09 21.91
CA ASP A 44 -40.60 30.50 22.00
C ASP A 44 -40.33 31.03 20.59
N GLU A 45 -41.32 31.78 20.09
CA GLU A 45 -41.15 32.62 18.89
C GLU A 45 -40.18 33.78 19.22
N ALA A 46 -38.90 33.56 18.98
CA ALA A 46 -37.95 34.66 19.01
C ALA A 46 -38.09 35.52 17.74
N LYS A 47 -38.66 36.72 17.93
CA LYS A 47 -38.73 37.78 16.92
C LYS A 47 -37.31 38.09 16.40
N ARG A 48 -37.11 37.87 15.11
CA ARG A 48 -35.91 38.37 14.39
C ARG A 48 -35.92 39.89 14.42
N PRO A 49 -34.82 40.57 14.78
CA PRO A 49 -34.72 42.00 14.59
C PRO A 49 -34.68 42.34 13.10
N GLN A 50 -35.51 43.25 12.70
CA GLN A 50 -35.51 43.83 11.36
C GLN A 50 -34.17 44.56 11.14
N SER A 51 -33.40 44.12 10.17
CA SER A 51 -32.19 44.73 9.71
C SER A 51 -32.59 46.08 9.03
N THR A 52 -32.19 47.16 9.64
CA THR A 52 -32.17 48.49 9.03
C THR A 52 -31.35 48.49 7.76
N ALA A 53 -31.92 48.98 6.68
CA ALA A 53 -31.31 49.13 5.39
C ALA A 53 -30.02 49.95 5.52
N ALA A 54 -28.88 49.29 5.38
CA ALA A 54 -27.57 49.96 5.18
C ALA A 54 -27.48 50.41 3.75
N ALA A 55 -27.14 51.65 3.56
CA ALA A 55 -26.94 52.32 2.28
C ALA A 55 -26.00 51.51 1.37
N ALA A 56 -26.46 51.22 0.17
CA ALA A 56 -25.68 50.60 -0.86
C ALA A 56 -24.56 51.56 -1.32
N THR A 57 -23.37 51.40 -0.80
CA THR A 57 -22.18 52.01 -1.37
C THR A 57 -21.91 51.26 -2.67
N GLN A 58 -22.22 51.92 -3.79
CA GLN A 58 -21.83 51.47 -5.13
C GLN A 58 -20.30 51.45 -5.23
N THR A 59 -19.74 50.27 -4.93
CA THR A 59 -18.36 50.00 -5.31
C THR A 59 -18.37 49.78 -6.82
N GLN A 60 -17.97 50.80 -7.57
CA GLN A 60 -17.66 50.67 -8.98
C GLN A 60 -16.54 49.65 -9.12
N SER A 61 -16.90 48.42 -9.52
CA SER A 61 -15.97 47.41 -9.97
C SER A 61 -15.30 47.96 -11.23
N ARG A 62 -14.10 48.47 -11.06
CA ARG A 62 -13.19 48.69 -12.20
C ARG A 62 -12.89 47.28 -12.75
N SER A 63 -13.67 46.87 -13.75
CA SER A 63 -13.34 45.75 -14.60
C SER A 63 -12.01 46.06 -15.24
N ARG A 64 -10.92 45.39 -14.83
CA ARG A 64 -9.69 45.39 -15.64
C ARG A 64 -10.11 44.85 -17.01
N PRO A 65 -9.80 45.59 -18.11
CA PRO A 65 -10.04 45.04 -19.42
C PRO A 65 -9.29 43.72 -19.52
N SER A 66 -9.99 42.64 -19.81
CA SER A 66 -9.38 41.40 -20.21
C SER A 66 -8.44 41.70 -21.36
N PRO A 67 -7.17 41.26 -21.34
CA PRO A 67 -6.27 41.51 -22.47
C PRO A 67 -6.99 40.98 -23.72
N ALA A 68 -7.17 41.86 -24.71
CA ALA A 68 -7.78 41.51 -25.97
C ALA A 68 -6.97 40.35 -26.55
N PHE A 69 -7.62 39.22 -26.73
CA PHE A 69 -7.02 38.02 -27.26
C PHE A 69 -6.73 38.25 -28.75
N ASN A 70 -5.48 38.58 -29.07
CA ASN A 70 -5.09 38.87 -30.42
C ASN A 70 -4.78 37.58 -31.16
N ARG A 71 -5.60 37.18 -32.14
CA ARG A 71 -5.42 35.97 -32.92
C ARG A 71 -4.09 35.92 -33.69
N GLU A 72 -3.43 37.02 -33.86
CA GLU A 72 -2.15 37.16 -34.58
C GLU A 72 -0.97 36.61 -33.78
N ASP A 73 -1.08 36.53 -32.44
CA ASP A 73 -0.02 35.98 -31.58
C ASP A 73 0.12 34.44 -31.66
N TYR A 74 -0.75 33.78 -32.38
CA TYR A 74 -0.69 32.32 -32.57
C TYR A 74 -0.06 31.87 -33.90
N SER A 75 0.36 32.79 -34.75
CA SER A 75 1.00 32.44 -36.04
C SER A 75 2.40 31.82 -35.86
N GLU A 76 3.00 31.93 -34.68
CA GLU A 76 4.31 31.33 -34.35
C GLU A 76 4.22 30.04 -33.47
N VAL A 77 3.02 29.55 -33.16
CA VAL A 77 2.94 28.27 -32.46
C VAL A 77 3.48 27.23 -33.41
N GLN A 78 4.72 26.76 -33.12
CA GLN A 78 5.31 25.63 -33.84
C GLN A 78 4.31 24.50 -33.86
N PRO A 79 4.06 23.85 -35.01
CA PRO A 79 3.15 22.71 -35.06
C PRO A 79 3.60 21.71 -34.01
N LEU A 80 2.67 21.27 -33.16
CA LEU A 80 2.91 20.27 -32.15
C LEU A 80 3.76 19.17 -32.78
N LYS A 81 4.98 18.95 -32.27
CA LYS A 81 5.88 17.89 -32.71
C LYS A 81 5.02 16.67 -32.97
N GLN A 82 5.07 16.13 -34.19
CA GLN A 82 4.23 15.00 -34.60
C GLN A 82 4.12 14.02 -33.45
N TYR A 83 2.90 13.88 -32.91
CA TYR A 83 2.62 12.98 -31.81
C TYR A 83 2.85 11.55 -32.35
N ARG A 84 4.03 11.00 -32.11
CA ARG A 84 4.28 9.60 -32.41
C ARG A 84 3.38 8.80 -31.47
N SER A 85 2.45 8.06 -32.05
CA SER A 85 1.62 7.13 -31.27
C SER A 85 2.56 6.28 -30.40
N PRO A 86 2.29 6.15 -29.09
CA PRO A 86 3.14 5.34 -28.22
C PRO A 86 3.22 3.90 -28.76
N ALA A 87 4.39 3.28 -28.67
CA ALA A 87 4.52 1.87 -28.96
C ALA A 87 3.52 1.08 -28.11
N MET A 88 2.82 0.12 -28.72
CA MET A 88 1.78 -0.66 -28.07
C MET A 88 2.30 -2.06 -27.72
N ASP A 89 1.94 -2.55 -26.55
CA ASP A 89 2.19 -3.90 -26.08
C ASP A 89 0.96 -4.77 -26.33
N HIS A 90 1.12 -5.78 -27.17
CA HIS A 90 0.09 -6.76 -27.52
C HIS A 90 0.16 -8.04 -26.69
N SER A 91 1.19 -8.21 -25.84
CA SER A 91 1.46 -9.47 -25.13
C SER A 91 0.36 -9.88 -24.15
N PHE A 92 -0.44 -8.94 -23.68
CA PHE A 92 -1.53 -9.18 -22.73
C PHE A 92 -2.92 -9.30 -23.39
N VAL A 93 -3.02 -9.07 -24.70
CA VAL A 93 -4.32 -9.15 -25.39
C VAL A 93 -4.86 -10.57 -25.34
N GLY A 94 -6.10 -10.72 -24.88
CA GLY A 94 -6.74 -12.02 -24.68
C GLY A 94 -6.55 -12.61 -23.29
N MET A 95 -5.68 -12.04 -22.45
CA MET A 95 -5.50 -12.47 -21.07
C MET A 95 -6.57 -11.88 -20.14
N THR A 96 -6.98 -12.66 -19.16
CA THR A 96 -7.77 -12.17 -18.01
C THR A 96 -6.91 -11.30 -17.09
N GLY A 97 -7.54 -10.47 -16.23
CA GLY A 97 -6.81 -9.71 -15.24
C GLY A 97 -6.01 -10.60 -14.27
N GLY A 98 -6.50 -11.80 -13.96
CA GLY A 98 -5.75 -12.80 -13.17
C GLY A 98 -4.48 -13.29 -13.87
N GLU A 99 -4.57 -13.61 -15.17
CA GLU A 99 -3.41 -14.02 -15.97
C GLU A 99 -2.40 -12.87 -16.15
N ILE A 100 -2.89 -11.64 -16.34
CA ILE A 100 -2.04 -10.44 -16.35
C ILE A 100 -1.31 -10.27 -15.01
N PHE A 101 -2.01 -10.45 -13.89
CA PHE A 101 -1.38 -10.43 -12.56
C PHE A 101 -0.25 -11.46 -12.47
N HIS A 102 -0.51 -12.71 -12.87
CA HIS A 102 0.50 -13.77 -12.87
C HIS A 102 1.73 -13.37 -13.70
N GLU A 103 1.54 -12.92 -14.94
CA GLU A 103 2.62 -12.50 -15.84
C GLU A 103 3.41 -11.31 -15.24
N MET A 104 2.71 -10.35 -14.61
CA MET A 104 3.37 -9.21 -13.97
C MET A 104 4.20 -9.63 -12.76
N MET A 105 3.75 -10.62 -11.96
CA MET A 105 4.57 -11.17 -10.87
C MET A 105 5.85 -11.82 -11.40
N LEU A 106 5.79 -12.48 -12.56
CA LEU A 106 6.97 -13.03 -13.23
C LEU A 106 7.95 -11.93 -13.65
N ARG A 107 7.43 -10.88 -14.28
CA ARG A 107 8.24 -9.73 -14.73
C ARG A 107 8.91 -8.99 -13.56
N GLN A 108 8.26 -8.94 -12.41
CA GLN A 108 8.81 -8.38 -11.17
C GLN A 108 9.77 -9.33 -10.44
N GLY A 109 9.94 -10.55 -10.93
CA GLY A 109 10.83 -11.55 -10.33
C GLY A 109 10.40 -12.03 -8.95
N VAL A 110 9.08 -11.99 -8.68
CA VAL A 110 8.48 -12.48 -7.44
C VAL A 110 8.75 -13.98 -7.29
N LYS A 111 9.16 -14.43 -6.09
CA LYS A 111 9.41 -15.84 -5.78
C LYS A 111 8.42 -16.41 -4.78
N HIS A 112 7.87 -15.59 -3.91
CA HIS A 112 6.92 -16.00 -2.88
C HIS A 112 5.79 -14.99 -2.78
N ILE A 113 4.57 -15.49 -2.72
CA ILE A 113 3.35 -14.71 -2.43
C ILE A 113 2.76 -15.28 -1.14
N PHE A 114 2.54 -14.43 -0.15
CA PHE A 114 1.94 -14.78 1.11
C PHE A 114 0.47 -14.34 1.11
N GLY A 115 -0.47 -15.17 1.53
CA GLY A 115 -1.84 -14.70 1.49
C GLY A 115 -2.89 -15.71 1.86
N TYR A 116 -4.14 -15.29 1.76
CA TYR A 116 -5.30 -16.11 2.08
C TYR A 116 -6.37 -15.94 0.99
N PRO A 117 -6.88 -17.04 0.41
CA PRO A 117 -7.87 -16.98 -0.65
C PRO A 117 -9.24 -16.53 -0.15
N GLY A 118 -10.05 -16.01 -1.06
CA GLY A 118 -11.44 -15.64 -0.78
C GLY A 118 -12.19 -15.23 -2.04
N GLY A 119 -13.50 -15.09 -1.94
CA GLY A 119 -14.41 -14.98 -3.07
C GLY A 119 -14.14 -13.84 -4.04
N ALA A 120 -13.69 -12.68 -3.54
CA ALA A 120 -13.45 -11.51 -4.39
C ALA A 120 -12.15 -11.59 -5.21
N ILE A 121 -11.19 -12.43 -4.81
CA ILE A 121 -9.88 -12.52 -5.47
C ILE A 121 -9.67 -13.86 -6.20
N LEU A 122 -10.69 -14.71 -6.28
CA LEU A 122 -10.61 -16.02 -6.94
C LEU A 122 -10.05 -15.97 -8.37
N PRO A 123 -10.38 -14.99 -9.24
CA PRO A 123 -9.81 -14.97 -10.59
C PRO A 123 -8.28 -14.89 -10.61
N VAL A 124 -7.69 -14.23 -9.60
CA VAL A 124 -6.22 -14.20 -9.44
C VAL A 124 -5.70 -15.52 -8.91
N PHE A 125 -6.39 -16.13 -7.92
CA PHE A 125 -5.99 -17.44 -7.39
C PHE A 125 -6.07 -18.53 -8.45
N ASP A 126 -7.07 -18.51 -9.32
CA ASP A 126 -7.19 -19.46 -10.42
C ASP A 126 -5.99 -19.34 -11.38
N ALA A 127 -5.56 -18.12 -11.68
CA ALA A 127 -4.42 -17.86 -12.56
C ALA A 127 -3.06 -18.26 -11.95
N ILE A 128 -2.90 -18.13 -10.61
CA ILE A 128 -1.65 -18.50 -9.93
C ILE A 128 -1.64 -19.96 -9.45
N TYR A 129 -2.78 -20.61 -9.46
CA TYR A 129 -2.89 -22.03 -9.07
C TYR A 129 -2.00 -22.90 -9.95
N GLN A 130 -1.19 -23.72 -9.33
CA GLN A 130 -0.18 -24.56 -10.02
C GLN A 130 0.93 -23.78 -10.77
N SER A 131 1.14 -22.49 -10.48
CA SER A 131 2.30 -21.78 -11.00
C SER A 131 3.59 -22.49 -10.58
N LYS A 132 4.50 -22.67 -11.55
CA LYS A 132 5.83 -23.25 -11.31
C LYS A 132 6.91 -22.19 -11.08
N HIS A 133 6.51 -20.91 -11.06
CA HIS A 133 7.43 -19.79 -11.08
C HIS A 133 7.64 -19.14 -9.71
N PHE A 134 6.63 -19.25 -8.85
CA PHE A 134 6.68 -18.76 -7.47
C PHE A 134 5.81 -19.65 -6.56
N ASP A 135 6.15 -19.66 -5.28
CA ASP A 135 5.42 -20.41 -4.27
C ASP A 135 4.33 -19.53 -3.67
N PHE A 136 3.14 -20.10 -3.49
CA PHE A 136 2.09 -19.49 -2.69
C PHE A 136 2.13 -20.05 -1.27
N ILE A 137 2.34 -19.17 -0.28
CA ILE A 137 2.46 -19.54 1.14
C ILE A 137 1.16 -19.19 1.84
N LEU A 138 0.43 -20.23 2.29
CA LEU A 138 -0.86 -20.12 2.95
C LEU A 138 -0.69 -20.14 4.48
N PRO A 139 -0.78 -18.99 5.18
CA PRO A 139 -0.84 -18.94 6.63
C PRO A 139 -2.25 -19.26 7.14
N ARG A 140 -2.44 -19.19 8.46
CA ARG A 140 -3.75 -19.38 9.10
C ARG A 140 -4.55 -18.07 9.25
N HIS A 141 -3.91 -16.93 9.00
CA HIS A 141 -4.49 -15.60 9.17
C HIS A 141 -3.74 -14.60 8.29
N GLU A 142 -4.44 -13.62 7.71
CA GLU A 142 -3.87 -12.66 6.78
C GLU A 142 -2.84 -11.74 7.44
N GLN A 143 -3.01 -11.40 8.71
CA GLN A 143 -2.00 -10.67 9.48
C GLN A 143 -0.67 -11.44 9.51
N GLY A 144 -0.74 -12.76 9.71
CA GLY A 144 0.42 -13.63 9.62
C GLY A 144 1.08 -13.61 8.23
N ALA A 145 0.27 -13.56 7.15
CA ALA A 145 0.79 -13.40 5.79
C ALA A 145 1.59 -12.11 5.64
N GLY A 146 1.06 -11.00 6.16
CA GLY A 146 1.74 -9.70 6.14
C GLY A 146 3.09 -9.74 6.85
N HIS A 147 3.13 -10.23 8.09
CA HIS A 147 4.39 -10.33 8.85
C HIS A 147 5.38 -11.34 8.27
N MET A 148 4.91 -12.44 7.64
CA MET A 148 5.80 -13.34 6.89
C MET A 148 6.42 -12.62 5.68
N ALA A 149 5.64 -11.83 4.95
CA ALA A 149 6.11 -11.04 3.83
C ALA A 149 7.12 -9.97 4.27
N GLU A 150 6.90 -9.31 5.41
CA GLU A 150 7.88 -8.39 6.02
C GLU A 150 9.19 -9.10 6.38
N GLY A 151 9.08 -10.24 7.05
CA GLY A 151 10.26 -11.05 7.39
C GLY A 151 11.05 -11.46 6.14
N TYR A 152 10.35 -11.87 5.09
CA TYR A 152 10.97 -12.16 3.79
C TYR A 152 11.66 -10.93 3.21
N ALA A 153 10.99 -9.75 3.23
CA ALA A 153 11.58 -8.53 2.69
C ALA A 153 12.87 -8.12 3.44
N ARG A 154 12.86 -8.22 4.76
CA ARG A 154 14.02 -7.92 5.62
C ARG A 154 15.18 -8.88 5.39
N ALA A 155 14.88 -10.16 5.20
CA ALA A 155 15.91 -11.20 5.03
C ALA A 155 16.48 -11.23 3.61
N SER A 156 15.66 -11.00 2.59
CA SER A 156 16.05 -11.14 1.18
C SER A 156 16.47 -9.84 0.50
N GLY A 157 16.13 -8.68 1.09
CA GLY A 157 16.29 -7.37 0.45
C GLY A 157 15.32 -7.12 -0.72
N LYS A 158 14.33 -8.02 -0.93
CA LYS A 158 13.31 -7.90 -1.97
C LYS A 158 11.97 -7.52 -1.37
N PRO A 159 11.06 -6.86 -2.10
CA PRO A 159 9.74 -6.55 -1.55
C PRO A 159 8.95 -7.81 -1.21
N GLY A 160 8.27 -7.80 -0.08
CA GLY A 160 7.30 -8.82 0.29
C GLY A 160 5.98 -8.62 -0.46
N VAL A 161 5.36 -9.70 -0.94
CA VAL A 161 4.09 -9.66 -1.68
C VAL A 161 3.01 -10.40 -0.91
N VAL A 162 1.90 -9.72 -0.68
CA VAL A 162 0.73 -10.25 0.02
C VAL A 162 -0.48 -10.24 -0.91
N LEU A 163 -1.24 -11.33 -0.92
CA LEU A 163 -2.47 -11.46 -1.71
C LEU A 163 -3.61 -11.92 -0.80
N VAL A 164 -4.62 -11.07 -0.62
CA VAL A 164 -5.75 -11.31 0.28
C VAL A 164 -7.08 -10.96 -0.38
N THR A 165 -8.17 -11.44 0.19
CA THR A 165 -9.52 -11.13 -0.28
C THR A 165 -10.03 -9.77 0.25
N SER A 166 -11.23 -9.39 -0.15
CA SER A 166 -11.92 -8.16 0.27
C SER A 166 -12.33 -8.18 1.75
N GLY A 167 -12.79 -7.04 2.24
CA GLY A 167 -13.36 -6.89 3.57
C GLY A 167 -12.41 -7.36 4.67
N PRO A 168 -12.76 -8.43 5.41
CA PRO A 168 -11.94 -8.93 6.52
C PRO A 168 -10.53 -9.34 6.07
N GLY A 169 -10.36 -9.83 4.84
CA GLY A 169 -9.04 -10.17 4.31
C GLY A 169 -8.13 -8.94 4.21
N GLY A 170 -8.66 -7.84 3.66
CA GLY A 170 -7.95 -6.57 3.57
C GLY A 170 -7.71 -5.91 4.93
N THR A 171 -8.72 -5.87 5.80
CA THR A 171 -8.58 -5.22 7.13
C THR A 171 -7.62 -5.96 8.04
N ASN A 172 -7.47 -7.28 7.91
CA ASN A 172 -6.52 -8.07 8.68
C ASN A 172 -5.03 -7.78 8.36
N VAL A 173 -4.73 -7.11 7.24
CA VAL A 173 -3.34 -6.75 6.89
C VAL A 173 -2.98 -5.31 7.24
N VAL A 174 -3.87 -4.57 7.92
CA VAL A 174 -3.59 -3.20 8.35
C VAL A 174 -2.43 -3.14 9.34
N THR A 175 -2.38 -4.03 10.33
CA THR A 175 -1.29 -4.08 11.31
C THR A 175 0.08 -4.28 10.67
N PRO A 176 0.31 -5.31 9.81
CA PRO A 176 1.60 -5.45 9.14
C PRO A 176 1.91 -4.30 8.19
N MET A 177 0.93 -3.68 7.53
CA MET A 177 1.19 -2.46 6.75
C MET A 177 1.67 -1.31 7.62
N GLN A 178 1.05 -1.08 8.78
CA GLN A 178 1.50 -0.03 9.70
C GLN A 178 2.91 -0.32 10.23
N ASP A 179 3.22 -1.57 10.56
CA ASP A 179 4.54 -2.01 10.99
C ASP A 179 5.59 -1.77 9.89
N ALA A 180 5.30 -2.22 8.67
CA ALA A 180 6.16 -1.99 7.50
C ALA A 180 6.39 -0.50 7.20
N LEU A 181 5.38 0.36 7.41
CA LEU A 181 5.52 1.81 7.25
C LEU A 181 6.46 2.41 8.29
N MET A 182 6.33 1.99 9.55
CA MET A 182 7.18 2.49 10.65
C MET A 182 8.63 2.05 10.49
N ASP A 183 8.86 0.85 9.99
CA ASP A 183 10.21 0.29 9.85
C ASP A 183 10.84 0.50 8.47
N GLY A 184 10.08 1.04 7.51
CA GLY A 184 10.59 1.24 6.14
C GLY A 184 10.80 -0.07 5.40
N THR A 185 9.92 -1.07 5.61
CA THR A 185 9.98 -2.37 4.96
C THR A 185 9.14 -2.35 3.68
N PRO A 186 9.70 -2.72 2.51
CA PRO A 186 8.94 -2.74 1.26
C PRO A 186 7.94 -3.91 1.27
N LEU A 187 6.65 -3.57 1.31
CA LEU A 187 5.54 -4.52 1.34
C LEU A 187 4.51 -4.13 0.28
N ILE A 188 4.09 -5.09 -0.55
CA ILE A 188 3.09 -4.87 -1.57
C ILE A 188 1.89 -5.75 -1.27
N VAL A 189 0.75 -5.12 -0.98
CA VAL A 189 -0.50 -5.80 -0.67
C VAL A 189 -1.45 -5.69 -1.85
N PHE A 190 -1.81 -6.82 -2.42
CA PHE A 190 -2.89 -6.95 -3.38
C PHE A 190 -4.13 -7.42 -2.62
N CYS A 191 -5.15 -6.59 -2.58
CA CYS A 191 -6.40 -6.84 -1.89
C CYS A 191 -7.52 -7.03 -2.90
N GLY A 192 -8.31 -8.09 -2.77
CA GLY A 192 -9.53 -8.22 -3.55
C GLY A 192 -10.56 -7.17 -3.15
N GLN A 193 -11.43 -6.80 -4.08
CA GLN A 193 -12.55 -5.92 -3.82
C GLN A 193 -13.82 -6.47 -4.46
N VAL A 194 -14.97 -6.08 -3.96
CA VAL A 194 -16.26 -6.37 -4.60
C VAL A 194 -16.27 -5.84 -6.04
N VAL A 195 -17.20 -6.30 -6.87
CA VAL A 195 -17.31 -5.80 -8.25
C VAL A 195 -17.51 -4.29 -8.28
N THR A 196 -16.97 -3.62 -9.29
CA THR A 196 -16.96 -2.14 -9.38
C THR A 196 -18.34 -1.51 -9.24
N SER A 197 -19.39 -2.18 -9.74
CA SER A 197 -20.79 -1.70 -9.63
C SER A 197 -21.39 -1.83 -8.23
N ALA A 198 -20.78 -2.61 -7.34
CA ALA A 198 -21.27 -2.83 -5.98
C ALA A 198 -20.53 -1.99 -4.93
N ILE A 199 -19.44 -1.31 -5.31
CA ILE A 199 -18.68 -0.46 -4.40
C ILE A 199 -19.55 0.69 -3.89
N GLY A 200 -19.61 0.84 -2.56
CA GLY A 200 -20.42 1.86 -1.87
C GLY A 200 -21.87 1.44 -1.61
N SER A 201 -22.21 0.16 -1.79
CA SER A 201 -23.56 -0.36 -1.56
C SER A 201 -23.70 -1.25 -0.32
N ASP A 202 -22.69 -1.28 0.57
CA ASP A 202 -22.63 -2.22 1.70
C ASP A 202 -22.68 -3.70 1.24
N ALA A 203 -22.02 -3.99 0.13
CA ALA A 203 -21.96 -5.34 -0.40
C ALA A 203 -21.26 -6.30 0.57
N PHE A 204 -21.56 -7.60 0.45
CA PHE A 204 -20.96 -8.62 1.30
C PHE A 204 -19.43 -8.59 1.25
N GLN A 205 -18.80 -8.44 2.41
CA GLN A 205 -17.35 -8.29 2.57
C GLN A 205 -16.77 -7.09 1.81
N GLU A 206 -17.51 -6.00 1.66
CA GLU A 206 -16.98 -4.73 1.21
C GLU A 206 -16.26 -4.02 2.37
N ALA A 207 -15.15 -3.37 2.05
CA ALA A 207 -14.50 -2.39 2.93
C ALA A 207 -13.84 -1.31 2.09
N ASP A 208 -13.88 -0.06 2.57
CA ASP A 208 -13.13 1.04 1.96
C ASP A 208 -11.63 0.89 2.25
N MET A 209 -10.99 -0.02 1.51
CA MET A 209 -9.57 -0.30 1.69
C MET A 209 -8.70 0.91 1.40
N ILE A 210 -9.11 1.78 0.48
CA ILE A 210 -8.38 3.01 0.15
C ILE A 210 -8.40 3.98 1.33
N GLY A 211 -9.56 4.19 1.94
CA GLY A 211 -9.69 5.04 3.13
C GLY A 211 -8.96 4.49 4.35
N ILE A 212 -9.15 3.18 4.62
CA ILE A 212 -8.55 2.49 5.77
C ILE A 212 -7.01 2.49 5.70
N THR A 213 -6.44 2.25 4.52
CA THR A 213 -4.98 2.07 4.37
C THR A 213 -4.23 3.35 4.04
N ARG A 214 -4.91 4.46 3.79
CA ARG A 214 -4.28 5.75 3.49
C ARG A 214 -3.25 6.18 4.54
N PRO A 215 -3.51 6.11 5.86
CA PRO A 215 -2.55 6.52 6.88
C PRO A 215 -1.42 5.51 7.11
N CYS A 216 -1.58 4.26 6.70
CA CYS A 216 -0.61 3.19 6.94
C CYS A 216 0.11 2.68 5.69
N THR A 217 0.03 3.42 4.57
CA THR A 217 0.74 3.09 3.33
C THR A 217 1.42 4.30 2.73
N LYS A 218 2.46 4.08 1.93
CA LYS A 218 3.07 5.13 1.09
C LYS A 218 2.12 5.57 -0.03
N TRP A 219 1.36 4.62 -0.53
CA TRP A 219 0.44 4.80 -1.65
C TRP A 219 -0.56 3.65 -1.69
N ASN A 220 -1.76 3.96 -2.10
CA ASN A 220 -2.80 2.97 -2.36
C ASN A 220 -3.60 3.35 -3.61
N VAL A 221 -4.15 2.36 -4.30
CA VAL A 221 -4.94 2.58 -5.52
C VAL A 221 -6.00 1.51 -5.70
N LEU A 222 -7.18 1.92 -6.14
CA LEU A 222 -8.22 1.06 -6.67
C LEU A 222 -8.05 0.95 -8.19
N VAL A 223 -7.91 -0.26 -8.72
CA VAL A 223 -7.80 -0.51 -10.16
C VAL A 223 -9.21 -0.54 -10.77
N LYS A 224 -9.49 0.36 -11.71
CA LYS A 224 -10.83 0.51 -12.28
C LYS A 224 -11.01 -0.22 -13.61
N ASN A 225 -9.93 -0.61 -14.25
CA ASN A 225 -9.96 -1.23 -15.58
C ASN A 225 -8.79 -2.22 -15.72
N VAL A 226 -9.04 -3.35 -16.40
CA VAL A 226 -8.03 -4.37 -16.66
C VAL A 226 -6.81 -3.82 -17.42
N ALA A 227 -7.01 -2.83 -18.31
CA ALA A 227 -5.92 -2.20 -19.05
C ALA A 227 -4.96 -1.36 -18.17
N GLU A 228 -5.40 -0.94 -16.97
CA GLU A 228 -4.55 -0.24 -16.01
C GLU A 228 -3.70 -1.18 -15.16
N LEU A 229 -4.10 -2.44 -15.05
CA LEU A 229 -3.50 -3.39 -14.11
C LEU A 229 -1.99 -3.52 -14.22
N PRO A 230 -1.37 -3.70 -15.42
CA PRO A 230 0.09 -3.77 -15.56
C PRO A 230 0.79 -2.53 -15.02
N ARG A 231 0.27 -1.35 -15.34
CA ARG A 231 0.83 -0.07 -14.88
C ARG A 231 0.75 0.06 -13.37
N ARG A 232 -0.40 -0.27 -12.77
CA ARG A 232 -0.59 -0.17 -11.31
C ARG A 232 0.30 -1.13 -10.54
N ILE A 233 0.53 -2.33 -11.09
CA ILE A 233 1.49 -3.27 -10.51
C ILE A 233 2.90 -2.71 -10.57
N ASN A 234 3.35 -2.19 -11.71
CA ASN A 234 4.68 -1.57 -11.82
C ASN A 234 4.85 -0.39 -10.85
N GLU A 235 3.86 0.52 -10.79
CA GLU A 235 3.85 1.65 -9.85
C GLU A 235 3.96 1.15 -8.39
N ALA A 236 3.27 0.08 -8.03
CA ALA A 236 3.31 -0.49 -6.69
C ALA A 236 4.72 -0.95 -6.30
N PHE A 237 5.40 -1.70 -7.18
CA PHE A 237 6.76 -2.16 -6.93
C PHE A 237 7.76 -1.00 -6.86
N GLU A 238 7.66 -0.02 -7.76
CA GLU A 238 8.53 1.16 -7.75
C GLU A 238 8.33 1.99 -6.48
N ILE A 239 7.09 2.29 -6.11
CA ILE A 239 6.80 3.12 -4.93
C ILE A 239 7.21 2.41 -3.64
N ALA A 240 6.92 1.10 -3.52
CA ALA A 240 7.28 0.34 -2.33
C ALA A 240 8.79 0.32 -2.07
N THR A 241 9.61 0.30 -3.13
CA THR A 241 11.06 0.16 -3.03
C THR A 241 11.83 1.47 -3.17
N SER A 242 11.20 2.56 -3.63
CA SER A 242 11.88 3.85 -3.86
C SER A 242 11.96 4.71 -2.60
N GLY A 243 13.01 5.54 -2.51
CA GLY A 243 13.24 6.44 -1.37
C GLY A 243 13.35 5.67 -0.06
N ARG A 244 12.61 6.09 0.99
CA ARG A 244 12.39 5.22 2.14
C ARG A 244 11.40 4.13 1.73
N PRO A 245 11.77 2.85 1.72
CA PRO A 245 10.85 1.78 1.39
C PRO A 245 9.64 1.75 2.33
N GLY A 246 8.59 1.07 1.92
CA GLY A 246 7.39 0.97 2.76
C GLY A 246 6.23 0.29 2.04
N PRO A 247 5.10 0.12 2.73
CA PRO A 247 3.95 -0.60 2.22
C PRO A 247 3.18 0.19 1.17
N VAL A 248 2.63 -0.55 0.22
CA VAL A 248 1.65 -0.06 -0.76
C VAL A 248 0.49 -1.04 -0.86
N LEU A 249 -0.70 -0.55 -1.24
CA LEU A 249 -1.87 -1.40 -1.45
C LEU A 249 -2.45 -1.16 -2.84
N VAL A 250 -2.75 -2.26 -3.53
CA VAL A 250 -3.48 -2.27 -4.81
C VAL A 250 -4.79 -3.02 -4.60
N ASP A 251 -5.89 -2.30 -4.69
CA ASP A 251 -7.24 -2.82 -4.52
C ASP A 251 -7.80 -3.30 -5.86
N LEU A 252 -8.20 -4.57 -5.92
CA LEU A 252 -8.47 -5.31 -7.15
C LEU A 252 -9.94 -5.76 -7.19
N PRO A 253 -10.85 -5.02 -7.83
CA PRO A 253 -12.22 -5.45 -8.02
C PRO A 253 -12.31 -6.77 -8.79
N LYS A 254 -13.24 -7.63 -8.36
CA LYS A 254 -13.42 -8.97 -8.92
C LYS A 254 -13.69 -8.96 -10.42
N ASP A 255 -14.51 -8.05 -10.89
CA ASP A 255 -14.81 -7.88 -12.32
C ASP A 255 -13.59 -7.44 -13.13
N VAL A 256 -12.71 -6.61 -12.58
CA VAL A 256 -11.45 -6.22 -13.23
C VAL A 256 -10.52 -7.42 -13.37
N THR A 257 -10.37 -8.24 -12.32
CA THR A 257 -9.51 -9.42 -12.36
C THR A 257 -10.06 -10.55 -13.22
N ALA A 258 -11.39 -10.61 -13.40
CA ALA A 258 -12.06 -11.58 -14.28
C ALA A 258 -12.17 -11.10 -15.75
N SER A 259 -12.06 -9.79 -16.00
CA SER A 259 -12.20 -9.22 -17.36
C SER A 259 -11.03 -9.58 -18.25
N VAL A 260 -11.31 -9.81 -19.53
CA VAL A 260 -10.31 -10.08 -20.57
C VAL A 260 -9.87 -8.79 -21.22
N LEU A 261 -8.57 -8.58 -21.38
CA LEU A 261 -8.01 -7.43 -22.07
C LEU A 261 -8.22 -7.54 -23.58
N GLN A 262 -9.04 -6.66 -24.14
CA GLN A 262 -9.45 -6.71 -25.56
C GLN A 262 -8.51 -5.93 -26.49
N ARG A 263 -7.73 -4.99 -26.00
CA ARG A 263 -6.91 -4.08 -26.81
C ARG A 263 -5.51 -3.95 -26.22
N ALA A 264 -4.53 -3.78 -27.12
CA ALA A 264 -3.17 -3.49 -26.72
C ALA A 264 -3.09 -2.26 -25.81
N ILE A 265 -2.14 -2.26 -24.89
CA ILE A 265 -1.87 -1.17 -23.96
C ILE A 265 -0.57 -0.44 -24.36
N PRO A 266 -0.36 0.80 -23.93
CA PRO A 266 0.93 1.46 -24.15
C PRO A 266 2.09 0.65 -23.57
N MET A 267 3.18 0.50 -24.32
CA MET A 267 4.39 -0.22 -23.87
C MET A 267 4.92 0.33 -22.52
N SER A 268 4.76 1.63 -22.28
CA SER A 268 5.12 2.25 -20.99
C SER A 268 4.30 1.75 -19.81
N SER A 269 3.17 1.11 -20.04
CA SER A 269 2.33 0.55 -18.97
C SER A 269 2.77 -0.84 -18.53
N SER A 270 3.42 -1.60 -19.42
CA SER A 270 3.83 -2.99 -19.18
C SER A 270 5.29 -3.15 -18.80
N LEU A 271 6.11 -2.16 -19.13
CA LEU A 271 7.51 -2.12 -18.72
C LEU A 271 7.65 -1.50 -17.31
N PRO A 272 8.70 -1.87 -16.57
CA PRO A 272 9.06 -1.16 -15.35
C PRO A 272 9.09 0.33 -15.63
N THR A 273 8.58 1.13 -14.70
CA THR A 273 8.41 2.57 -14.90
C THR A 273 9.75 3.21 -15.27
N THR A 274 9.86 3.73 -16.48
CA THR A 274 11.05 4.49 -16.87
C THR A 274 11.01 5.81 -16.11
N VAL A 275 12.07 6.04 -15.35
CA VAL A 275 12.24 7.26 -14.57
C VAL A 275 12.09 8.47 -15.48
N SER A 276 11.19 9.39 -15.16
CA SER A 276 10.96 10.58 -15.97
C SER A 276 12.22 11.44 -16.09
N ALA A 277 12.37 12.19 -17.20
CA ALA A 277 13.49 13.09 -17.37
C ALA A 277 13.61 14.13 -16.23
N ALA A 278 12.46 14.56 -15.67
CA ALA A 278 12.43 15.43 -14.50
C ALA A 278 13.00 14.73 -13.25
N THR A 279 12.69 13.46 -13.05
CA THR A 279 13.22 12.67 -11.92
C THR A 279 14.72 12.43 -12.11
N ILE A 280 15.20 12.18 -13.33
CA ILE A 280 16.63 12.05 -13.63
C ILE A 280 17.35 13.37 -13.31
N ALA A 281 16.83 14.51 -13.78
CA ALA A 281 17.39 15.82 -13.48
C ALA A 281 17.41 16.14 -11.97
N ALA A 282 16.33 15.81 -11.25
CA ALA A 282 16.28 15.95 -9.81
C ALA A 282 17.30 15.06 -9.09
N ARG A 283 17.53 13.85 -9.56
CA ARG A 283 18.57 12.94 -9.03
C ARG A 283 19.97 13.50 -9.25
N GLU A 284 20.26 14.07 -10.41
CA GLU A 284 21.57 14.71 -10.68
C GLU A 284 21.84 15.94 -9.81
N LEU A 285 20.83 16.80 -9.63
CA LEU A 285 20.91 17.92 -8.69
C LEU A 285 21.12 17.45 -7.24
N SER A 286 20.39 16.42 -6.83
CA SER A 286 20.53 15.80 -5.51
C SER A 286 21.93 15.19 -5.31
N LYS A 287 22.53 14.59 -6.35
CA LYS A 287 23.87 14.04 -6.30
C LYS A 287 24.95 15.11 -6.06
N GLN A 288 24.87 16.26 -6.73
CA GLN A 288 25.78 17.38 -6.49
C GLN A 288 25.67 17.93 -5.06
N GLN A 289 24.43 18.05 -4.55
CA GLN A 289 24.21 18.45 -3.17
C GLN A 289 24.72 17.41 -2.17
N LEU A 290 24.59 16.13 -2.51
CA LEU A 290 25.09 15.02 -1.70
C LEU A 290 26.61 15.06 -1.58
N ASP A 291 27.34 15.29 -2.67
CA ASP A 291 28.82 15.37 -2.67
C ASP A 291 29.30 16.51 -1.76
N ASN A 292 28.64 17.67 -1.83
CA ASN A 292 28.93 18.80 -0.94
C ASN A 292 28.65 18.45 0.53
N SER A 293 27.54 17.75 0.79
CA SER A 293 27.16 17.31 2.13
C SER A 293 28.13 16.28 2.70
N ILE A 294 28.60 15.34 1.86
CA ILE A 294 29.62 14.33 2.24
C ILE A 294 30.93 15.02 2.62
N ARG A 295 31.42 15.98 1.82
CA ARG A 295 32.64 16.74 2.15
C ARG A 295 32.50 17.51 3.45
N ARG A 296 31.36 18.17 3.65
CA ARG A 296 31.08 18.89 4.90
C ARG A 296 31.02 17.94 6.10
N SER A 297 30.38 16.78 5.95
CA SER A 297 30.32 15.76 7.01
C SER A 297 31.71 15.19 7.35
N ALA A 298 32.54 14.91 6.35
CA ALA A 298 33.92 14.46 6.55
C ALA A 298 34.73 15.50 7.34
N ASN A 299 34.61 16.78 7.01
CA ASN A 299 35.27 17.85 7.76
C ASN A 299 34.80 17.93 9.23
N LEU A 300 33.49 17.79 9.48
CA LEU A 300 32.94 17.76 10.82
C LEU A 300 33.47 16.58 11.64
N ILE A 301 33.52 15.39 11.04
CA ILE A 301 34.08 14.18 11.66
C ILE A 301 35.55 14.39 12.03
N ASN A 302 36.36 14.92 11.07
CA ASN A 302 37.79 15.16 11.30
C ASN A 302 38.07 16.20 12.41
N MET A 303 37.15 17.15 12.63
CA MET A 303 37.27 18.17 13.66
C MET A 303 36.69 17.76 15.02
N ALA A 304 35.92 16.68 15.05
CA ALA A 304 35.23 16.24 16.27
C ALA A 304 36.22 15.62 17.28
N LYS A 305 36.04 15.99 18.58
CA LYS A 305 36.85 15.45 19.65
C LYS A 305 36.35 14.09 20.16
N LYS A 306 35.06 13.85 20.09
CA LYS A 306 34.39 12.63 20.55
C LYS A 306 33.23 12.26 19.63
N PRO A 307 33.55 11.85 18.38
CA PRO A 307 32.50 11.46 17.45
C PRO A 307 31.91 10.10 17.83
N VAL A 308 30.62 9.91 17.53
CA VAL A 308 29.88 8.64 17.69
C VAL A 308 29.08 8.39 16.44
N ILE A 309 29.05 7.14 15.96
CA ILE A 309 28.20 6.72 14.86
C ILE A 309 26.88 6.19 15.42
N TYR A 310 25.77 6.78 15.01
CA TYR A 310 24.42 6.28 15.29
C TYR A 310 23.80 5.78 13.97
N ALA A 311 23.80 4.47 13.78
CA ALA A 311 23.34 3.83 12.56
C ALA A 311 22.05 3.04 12.80
N GLY A 312 21.10 3.17 11.90
CA GLY A 312 19.82 2.45 11.94
C GLY A 312 19.68 1.45 10.79
N GLN A 313 18.50 0.85 10.68
CA GLN A 313 18.19 -0.20 9.69
C GLN A 313 18.38 0.26 8.23
N GLY A 314 18.31 1.56 7.94
CA GLY A 314 18.57 2.09 6.59
C GLY A 314 19.91 1.65 5.99
N ILE A 315 20.90 1.36 6.84
CA ILE A 315 22.19 0.82 6.39
C ILE A 315 22.05 -0.58 5.75
N MET A 316 21.09 -1.39 6.23
CA MET A 316 20.84 -2.73 5.71
C MET A 316 20.09 -2.75 4.38
N GLN A 317 19.56 -1.60 3.93
CA GLN A 317 18.78 -1.49 2.69
C GLN A 317 19.63 -1.37 1.44
N THR A 318 20.95 -1.26 1.58
CA THR A 318 21.90 -1.21 0.48
C THR A 318 22.86 -2.40 0.56
N GLU A 319 23.18 -2.97 -0.59
CA GLU A 319 24.03 -4.18 -0.69
C GLU A 319 25.36 -4.03 0.06
N ASN A 320 25.99 -2.86 -0.01
CA ASN A 320 27.29 -2.58 0.60
C ASN A 320 27.23 -1.73 1.89
N GLY A 321 26.02 -1.43 2.38
CA GLY A 321 25.82 -0.54 3.53
C GLY A 321 26.58 -0.99 4.79
N PRO A 322 26.40 -2.24 5.26
CA PRO A 322 27.10 -2.74 6.45
C PRO A 322 28.63 -2.73 6.30
N GLN A 323 29.15 -3.09 5.11
CA GLN A 323 30.59 -3.09 4.81
C GLN A 323 31.15 -1.67 4.85
N LEU A 324 30.48 -0.72 4.20
CA LEU A 324 30.88 0.69 4.17
C LEU A 324 30.85 1.32 5.57
N LEU A 325 29.83 0.98 6.37
CA LEU A 325 29.75 1.42 7.76
C LEU A 325 30.91 0.88 8.58
N LYS A 326 31.23 -0.40 8.44
CA LYS A 326 32.36 -1.03 9.11
C LYS A 326 33.69 -0.39 8.69
N GLU A 327 33.93 -0.20 7.39
CA GLU A 327 35.11 0.47 6.86
C GLU A 327 35.26 1.89 7.42
N LEU A 328 34.16 2.65 7.49
CA LEU A 328 34.17 3.99 8.07
C LEU A 328 34.57 3.94 9.54
N ALA A 329 33.93 3.08 10.34
CA ALA A 329 34.21 2.94 11.77
C ALA A 329 35.67 2.55 12.03
N ASP A 330 36.17 1.54 11.31
CA ASP A 330 37.55 1.05 11.44
C ASP A 330 38.57 2.13 11.02
N LYS A 331 38.32 2.83 9.88
CA LYS A 331 39.22 3.83 9.34
C LYS A 331 39.40 5.05 10.22
N VAL A 332 38.36 5.48 10.88
CA VAL A 332 38.36 6.70 11.73
C VAL A 332 38.35 6.38 13.21
N ASN A 333 38.36 5.11 13.60
CA ASN A 333 38.32 4.60 14.96
C ASN A 333 37.21 5.26 15.81
N ILE A 334 35.98 5.27 15.25
CA ILE A 334 34.79 5.82 15.90
C ILE A 334 33.89 4.67 16.34
N PRO A 335 33.40 4.66 17.60
CA PRO A 335 32.44 3.69 18.10
C PRO A 335 31.03 3.91 17.52
#